data_c109e597206018643baae397bb74b575
#
_entry.id   c109e597206018643baae397bb74b575
#
_cell.length_a   1.000
_cell.length_b   1.000
_cell.length_c   1.000
_cell.angle_alpha   90.00
_cell.angle_beta   90.00
_cell.angle_gamma   90.00
#
_symmetry.space_group_name_H-M   'P 1'
#
loop_
_entity.id
_entity.type
_entity.pdbx_description
1 polymer ?
#
loop_
_entity_poly.entity_id
_entity_poly.type
_entity_poly.pdbx_seq_one_letter_code
_entity_poly.pdbx_strand_id
1 'polypeptide(L)'
;MSGLSSELMTSSLLLNNAEILLSNPEAEQENKFICTLQVIKRNGKLVNYDPSKIRVAITKAFLAVEGGQAALSTRIHERVSQLTQQVTHIIQQRHPNGGTLPIEAIQDQVELALMRVEAHQVARAYVLYREERRKMRAETNTQSHLQLQVSLADGSQRPLDLTQLSLLISETCKDLSEVKHELILQETLRNLYDGMPILEIDKALIISARTLVEQDPNYTYATARFLLRTLYTEALDFLELPTAVYTNNHAGVYHHYFQHYIKRGVALELLDPQLRSFDLEKLGKALLPERDQQFTYLSLQTLYDRYFLHADDVRFELPQAFFMRIAMGLAQQESNKEDRAIEFYQLLSSFDYMASTPTLFNAGTLRPQLSSCFLTTVADDLDQIYSAIKDNALLSKFAGGLGNDWTPVRAMGARIKGTNGKSLGVVPFLNVANASAVAVNQGGKRKGAVCAYLETWHLDIEEFLELRKNTGDDRRRTHDMNTANWVPDLFMKRLLQGENWTLFSPDETPDLHDIFGLEFEEKYQTYEAKAARGEIKNFKTIPATNLWRKMLSLLFETGHPWITFKDPCNLRSPQQHIGTIHSSNLCTEITLNTSIDEIAVCNLGSINLPQHL
;
A
#
# COMPACT_ATOMS: atom_id res chain seq x y z
N MET A 1 -69.63 7.49 -20.33
CA MET A 1 -69.17 7.87 -18.93
C MET A 1 -68.31 6.74 -18.39
N SER A 2 -67.04 6.69 -18.77
CA SER A 2 -66.04 5.79 -18.20
C SER A 2 -64.65 6.22 -18.72
N GLY A 3 -64.16 7.31 -18.19
CA GLY A 3 -62.85 7.84 -18.65
C GLY A 3 -62.18 8.85 -17.70
N LEU A 4 -62.70 9.03 -16.49
CA LEU A 4 -62.21 10.07 -15.54
C LEU A 4 -61.75 9.53 -14.19
N SER A 5 -61.67 8.19 -13.99
CA SER A 5 -61.26 7.63 -12.70
C SER A 5 -59.83 7.00 -12.68
N SER A 6 -59.12 6.93 -13.82
CA SER A 6 -57.75 6.36 -13.85
C SER A 6 -56.61 7.39 -13.71
N GLU A 7 -56.86 8.65 -14.05
CA GLU A 7 -55.83 9.72 -13.93
C GLU A 7 -55.69 10.29 -12.51
N LEU A 8 -56.73 10.23 -11.68
CA LEU A 8 -56.68 10.67 -10.29
C LEU A 8 -56.02 9.66 -9.35
N MET A 9 -56.00 8.36 -9.68
CA MET A 9 -55.31 7.34 -8.90
C MET A 9 -53.79 7.31 -9.16
N THR A 10 -53.34 7.66 -10.36
CA THR A 10 -51.90 7.77 -10.68
C THR A 10 -51.27 8.99 -10.07
N SER A 11 -52.02 10.09 -9.89
CA SER A 11 -51.51 11.33 -9.28
C SER A 11 -51.35 11.21 -7.77
N SER A 12 -52.24 10.46 -7.07
CA SER A 12 -52.13 10.25 -5.62
C SER A 12 -51.04 9.24 -5.24
N LEU A 13 -50.74 8.25 -6.09
CA LEU A 13 -49.63 7.31 -5.90
C LEU A 13 -48.25 7.96 -6.17
N LEU A 14 -48.20 8.95 -7.07
CA LEU A 14 -46.96 9.72 -7.30
C LEU A 14 -46.70 10.73 -6.19
N LEU A 15 -47.75 11.31 -5.57
CA LEU A 15 -47.59 12.19 -4.41
C LEU A 15 -47.23 11.44 -3.13
N ASN A 16 -47.79 10.26 -2.88
CA ASN A 16 -47.41 9.44 -1.72
C ASN A 16 -45.99 8.85 -1.85
N ASN A 17 -45.51 8.54 -3.04
CA ASN A 17 -44.11 8.12 -3.26
C ASN A 17 -43.14 9.28 -3.17
N ALA A 18 -43.55 10.51 -3.40
CA ALA A 18 -42.71 11.70 -3.18
C ALA A 18 -42.58 12.03 -1.68
N GLU A 19 -43.61 11.84 -0.87
CA GLU A 19 -43.54 12.04 0.59
C GLU A 19 -42.76 10.92 1.30
N ILE A 20 -42.77 9.67 0.81
CA ILE A 20 -41.96 8.57 1.35
C ILE A 20 -40.47 8.73 0.98
N LEU A 21 -40.17 9.37 -0.15
CA LEU A 21 -38.78 9.71 -0.54
C LEU A 21 -38.20 10.93 0.22
N LEU A 22 -39.06 11.76 0.80
CA LEU A 22 -38.65 12.93 1.61
C LEU A 22 -38.38 12.58 3.10
N SER A 23 -38.67 11.36 3.54
CA SER A 23 -38.45 10.92 4.94
C SER A 23 -37.23 10.01 5.13
N ASN A 24 -36.34 9.90 4.15
CA ASN A 24 -35.12 9.12 4.28
C ASN A 24 -33.99 10.01 4.81
N PRO A 25 -33.45 9.77 6.02
CA PRO A 25 -32.41 10.63 6.60
C PRO A 25 -31.14 10.72 5.75
N GLU A 26 -30.86 9.71 4.91
CA GLU A 26 -29.75 9.73 3.96
C GLU A 26 -29.99 10.71 2.80
N ALA A 27 -31.22 10.82 2.29
CA ALA A 27 -31.58 11.76 1.22
C ALA A 27 -31.60 13.23 1.71
N GLU A 28 -31.94 13.47 2.98
CA GLU A 28 -31.83 14.79 3.59
C GLU A 28 -30.36 15.20 3.83
N GLN A 29 -29.50 14.28 4.22
CA GLN A 29 -28.07 14.52 4.37
C GLN A 29 -27.38 14.79 3.01
N GLU A 30 -27.74 14.04 1.98
CA GLU A 30 -27.22 14.20 0.61
C GLU A 30 -27.62 15.56 0.02
N ASN A 31 -28.88 15.99 0.17
CA ASN A 31 -29.35 17.31 -0.24
C ASN A 31 -28.71 18.45 0.55
N LYS A 32 -28.50 18.31 1.84
CA LYS A 32 -27.84 19.30 2.68
C LYS A 32 -26.35 19.45 2.31
N PHE A 33 -25.69 18.35 1.99
CA PHE A 33 -24.31 18.33 1.54
C PHE A 33 -24.12 19.05 0.19
N ILE A 34 -24.98 18.76 -0.80
CA ILE A 34 -24.95 19.40 -2.13
C ILE A 34 -25.09 20.93 -2.00
N CYS A 35 -25.85 21.40 -1.03
CA CYS A 35 -26.01 22.84 -0.78
C CYS A 35 -24.81 23.50 -0.06
N THR A 36 -23.97 22.73 0.62
CA THR A 36 -22.84 23.25 1.42
C THR A 36 -21.48 23.08 0.74
N LEU A 37 -21.38 22.25 -0.31
CA LEU A 37 -20.14 22.06 -1.06
C LEU A 37 -20.08 22.97 -2.28
N GLN A 38 -19.01 23.75 -2.36
CA GLN A 38 -18.73 24.62 -3.49
C GLN A 38 -17.56 24.11 -4.32
N VAL A 39 -17.62 24.32 -5.62
CA VAL A 39 -16.58 23.93 -6.57
C VAL A 39 -15.91 25.19 -7.12
N ILE A 40 -14.60 25.26 -6.96
CA ILE A 40 -13.80 26.28 -7.64
C ILE A 40 -13.62 25.83 -9.09
N LYS A 41 -14.18 26.58 -10.03
CA LYS A 41 -13.86 26.41 -11.44
C LYS A 41 -12.47 26.93 -11.75
N ARG A 42 -11.85 26.47 -12.84
CA ARG A 42 -10.53 26.91 -13.31
C ARG A 42 -10.38 28.42 -13.53
N ASN A 43 -11.47 29.16 -13.67
CA ASN A 43 -11.49 30.64 -13.76
C ASN A 43 -11.72 31.30 -12.39
N GLY A 44 -11.49 30.62 -11.30
CA GLY A 44 -11.68 31.10 -9.93
C GLY A 44 -13.14 31.23 -9.47
N LYS A 45 -14.14 31.05 -10.37
CA LYS A 45 -15.55 31.20 -10.01
C LYS A 45 -16.04 30.05 -9.14
N LEU A 46 -16.59 30.42 -7.97
CA LEU A 46 -17.26 29.47 -7.08
C LEU A 46 -18.65 29.13 -7.65
N VAL A 47 -18.98 27.84 -7.68
CA VAL A 47 -20.29 27.30 -8.06
C VAL A 47 -20.66 26.18 -7.12
N ASN A 48 -21.93 25.97 -6.90
CA ASN A 48 -22.39 24.85 -6.09
C ASN A 48 -22.03 23.52 -6.77
N TYR A 49 -21.72 22.51 -5.96
CA TYR A 49 -21.48 21.17 -6.42
C TYR A 49 -22.73 20.61 -7.14
N ASP A 50 -22.52 20.01 -8.29
CA ASP A 50 -23.62 19.54 -9.15
C ASP A 50 -23.26 18.16 -9.74
N PRO A 51 -23.78 17.06 -9.16
CA PRO A 51 -23.51 15.70 -9.65
C PRO A 51 -23.91 15.46 -11.10
N SER A 52 -24.88 16.24 -11.63
CA SER A 52 -25.33 16.09 -13.02
C SER A 52 -24.21 16.36 -14.02
N LYS A 53 -23.27 17.25 -13.69
CA LYS A 53 -22.11 17.56 -14.54
C LYS A 53 -21.10 16.42 -14.58
N ILE A 54 -20.96 15.66 -13.48
CA ILE A 54 -20.15 14.44 -13.42
C ILE A 54 -20.79 13.39 -14.32
N ARG A 55 -22.11 13.20 -14.19
CA ARG A 55 -22.88 12.27 -15.02
C ARG A 55 -22.68 12.55 -16.50
N VAL A 56 -22.84 13.79 -16.93
CA VAL A 56 -22.65 14.21 -18.34
C VAL A 56 -21.20 13.94 -18.80
N ALA A 57 -20.19 14.18 -17.96
CA ALA A 57 -18.81 13.95 -18.34
C ALA A 57 -18.49 12.46 -18.50
N ILE A 58 -18.98 11.60 -17.60
CA ILE A 58 -18.83 10.15 -17.68
C ILE A 58 -19.60 9.61 -18.91
N THR A 59 -20.83 10.06 -19.14
CA THR A 59 -21.62 9.66 -20.33
C THR A 59 -20.86 9.96 -21.63
N LYS A 60 -20.26 11.16 -21.76
CA LYS A 60 -19.48 11.51 -22.95
C LYS A 60 -18.27 10.59 -23.15
N ALA A 61 -17.61 10.17 -22.06
CA ALA A 61 -16.49 9.23 -22.16
C ALA A 61 -16.94 7.84 -22.63
N PHE A 62 -18.09 7.33 -22.16
CA PHE A 62 -18.66 6.09 -22.67
C PHE A 62 -19.08 6.18 -24.13
N LEU A 63 -19.71 7.30 -24.55
CA LEU A 63 -20.10 7.52 -25.93
C LEU A 63 -18.90 7.60 -26.89
N ALA A 64 -17.78 8.14 -26.43
CA ALA A 64 -16.56 8.20 -27.23
C ALA A 64 -15.95 6.82 -27.51
N VAL A 65 -16.18 5.84 -26.65
CA VAL A 65 -15.65 4.46 -26.77
C VAL A 65 -16.65 3.50 -27.43
N GLU A 66 -17.91 3.54 -27.00
CA GLU A 66 -18.94 2.56 -27.42
C GLU A 66 -19.83 3.08 -28.59
N GLY A 67 -19.62 4.33 -29.01
CA GLY A 67 -20.33 4.95 -30.16
C GLY A 67 -21.71 5.51 -29.80
N GLY A 68 -22.34 6.21 -30.77
CA GLY A 68 -23.59 6.96 -30.53
C GLY A 68 -24.81 6.14 -30.12
N GLN A 69 -24.89 4.86 -30.49
CA GLN A 69 -25.96 3.97 -30.07
C GLN A 69 -25.91 3.61 -28.57
N ALA A 70 -24.76 3.80 -27.93
CA ALA A 70 -24.60 3.61 -26.52
C ALA A 70 -25.46 4.57 -25.66
N ALA A 71 -25.89 5.68 -26.23
CA ALA A 71 -26.79 6.64 -25.57
C ALA A 71 -28.18 6.05 -25.23
N LEU A 72 -28.60 5.01 -25.91
CA LEU A 72 -29.89 4.32 -25.69
C LEU A 72 -29.75 3.08 -24.80
N SER A 73 -28.55 2.73 -24.37
CA SER A 73 -28.28 1.53 -23.58
C SER A 73 -28.62 1.72 -22.11
N THR A 74 -29.62 1.00 -21.60
CA THR A 74 -29.98 0.97 -20.17
C THR A 74 -28.76 0.59 -19.29
N ARG A 75 -27.94 -0.36 -19.73
CA ARG A 75 -26.69 -0.78 -19.07
C ARG A 75 -25.74 0.39 -18.84
N ILE A 76 -25.57 1.25 -19.85
CA ILE A 76 -24.66 2.42 -19.74
C ILE A 76 -25.26 3.46 -18.80
N HIS A 77 -26.56 3.72 -18.88
CA HIS A 77 -27.23 4.65 -17.98
C HIS A 77 -27.12 4.22 -16.52
N GLU A 78 -27.32 2.94 -16.22
CA GLU A 78 -27.15 2.39 -14.87
C GLU A 78 -25.70 2.50 -14.41
N ARG A 79 -24.72 2.16 -15.26
CA ARG A 79 -23.30 2.23 -14.95
C ARG A 79 -22.85 3.68 -14.67
N VAL A 80 -23.28 4.61 -15.50
CA VAL A 80 -23.00 6.05 -15.31
C VAL A 80 -23.62 6.56 -14.01
N SER A 81 -24.84 6.13 -13.68
CA SER A 81 -25.50 6.50 -12.43
C SER A 81 -24.72 6.00 -11.21
N GLN A 82 -24.35 4.71 -11.20
CA GLN A 82 -23.55 4.10 -10.14
C GLN A 82 -22.20 4.82 -9.94
N LEU A 83 -21.47 5.10 -11.02
CA LEU A 83 -20.20 5.80 -10.97
C LEU A 83 -20.37 7.24 -10.43
N THR A 84 -21.43 7.92 -10.84
CA THR A 84 -21.71 9.27 -10.35
C THR A 84 -21.99 9.27 -8.85
N GLN A 85 -22.76 8.31 -8.36
CA GLN A 85 -23.05 8.11 -6.94
C GLN A 85 -21.79 7.77 -6.15
N GLN A 86 -20.93 6.86 -6.65
CA GLN A 86 -19.66 6.52 -6.02
C GLN A 86 -18.74 7.73 -5.87
N VAL A 87 -18.58 8.52 -6.93
CA VAL A 87 -17.75 9.74 -6.89
C VAL A 87 -18.33 10.73 -5.88
N THR A 88 -19.64 10.96 -5.89
CA THR A 88 -20.30 11.86 -4.94
C THR A 88 -20.12 11.40 -3.50
N HIS A 89 -20.27 10.11 -3.24
CA HIS A 89 -20.09 9.52 -1.91
C HIS A 89 -18.64 9.66 -1.39
N ILE A 90 -17.65 9.42 -2.25
CA ILE A 90 -16.22 9.61 -1.89
C ILE A 90 -15.93 11.08 -1.54
N ILE A 91 -16.49 12.02 -2.32
CA ILE A 91 -16.32 13.46 -2.05
C ILE A 91 -16.98 13.82 -0.72
N GLN A 92 -18.17 13.29 -0.45
CA GLN A 92 -18.90 13.50 0.80
C GLN A 92 -18.14 12.97 2.02
N GLN A 93 -17.55 11.80 1.91
CA GLN A 93 -16.73 11.23 2.99
C GLN A 93 -15.50 12.09 3.31
N ARG A 94 -14.89 12.70 2.29
CA ARG A 94 -13.70 13.54 2.46
C ARG A 94 -14.02 14.96 2.95
N HIS A 95 -15.25 15.42 2.73
CA HIS A 95 -15.71 16.77 3.10
C HIS A 95 -17.04 16.70 3.85
N PRO A 96 -17.10 16.04 5.02
CA PRO A 96 -18.36 15.76 5.74
C PRO A 96 -19.11 17.04 6.16
N ASN A 97 -18.38 18.13 6.35
CA ASN A 97 -18.93 19.44 6.75
C ASN A 97 -19.14 20.41 5.58
N GLY A 98 -19.04 19.94 4.33
CA GLY A 98 -19.02 20.80 3.14
C GLY A 98 -17.65 21.47 2.95
N GLY A 99 -17.63 22.59 2.26
CA GLY A 99 -16.41 23.37 2.00
C GLY A 99 -16.18 23.62 0.52
N THR A 100 -14.95 23.96 0.16
CA THR A 100 -14.59 24.33 -1.21
C THR A 100 -13.65 23.30 -1.82
N LEU A 101 -13.96 22.81 -3.03
CA LEU A 101 -13.22 21.76 -3.72
C LEU A 101 -12.83 22.23 -5.13
N PRO A 102 -11.57 22.13 -5.55
CA PRO A 102 -11.16 22.41 -6.93
C PRO A 102 -11.76 21.38 -7.91
N ILE A 103 -12.11 21.85 -9.11
CA ILE A 103 -12.72 20.99 -10.14
C ILE A 103 -11.80 19.84 -10.54
N GLU A 104 -10.50 20.01 -10.45
CA GLU A 104 -9.49 19.00 -10.74
C GLU A 104 -9.61 17.81 -9.81
N ALA A 105 -9.81 18.04 -8.51
CA ALA A 105 -10.00 16.96 -7.54
C ALA A 105 -11.24 16.11 -7.84
N ILE A 106 -12.32 16.72 -8.37
CA ILE A 106 -13.50 15.99 -8.83
C ILE A 106 -13.14 15.13 -10.05
N GLN A 107 -12.41 15.71 -11.00
CA GLN A 107 -12.01 15.02 -12.23
C GLN A 107 -11.11 13.82 -11.95
N ASP A 108 -10.19 13.94 -10.99
CA ASP A 108 -9.31 12.85 -10.55
C ASP A 108 -10.12 11.73 -9.88
N GLN A 109 -11.16 12.05 -9.09
CA GLN A 109 -12.05 11.04 -8.53
C GLN A 109 -12.89 10.32 -9.60
N VAL A 110 -13.30 11.01 -10.66
CA VAL A 110 -13.99 10.39 -11.81
C VAL A 110 -13.06 9.43 -12.53
N GLU A 111 -11.81 9.81 -12.78
CA GLU A 111 -10.80 8.95 -13.40
C GLU A 111 -10.54 7.69 -12.58
N LEU A 112 -10.31 7.87 -11.27
CA LEU A 112 -10.11 6.76 -10.34
C LEU A 112 -11.32 5.82 -10.27
N ALA A 113 -12.54 6.37 -10.31
CA ALA A 113 -13.76 5.55 -10.32
C ALA A 113 -13.88 4.71 -11.60
N LEU A 114 -13.56 5.30 -12.77
CA LEU A 114 -13.55 4.60 -14.05
C LEU A 114 -12.48 3.49 -14.09
N MET A 115 -11.30 3.73 -13.51
CA MET A 115 -10.23 2.73 -13.42
C MET A 115 -10.62 1.56 -12.51
N ARG A 116 -11.24 1.82 -11.37
CA ARG A 116 -11.65 0.79 -10.38
C ARG A 116 -12.70 -0.18 -10.91
N VAL A 117 -13.52 0.25 -11.85
CA VAL A 117 -14.54 -0.61 -12.49
C VAL A 117 -14.04 -1.26 -13.78
N GLU A 118 -12.72 -1.27 -13.98
CA GLU A 118 -12.04 -1.87 -15.14
C GLU A 118 -12.44 -1.28 -16.49
N ALA A 119 -13.06 -0.10 -16.50
CA ALA A 119 -13.44 0.61 -17.73
C ALA A 119 -12.24 1.37 -18.33
N HIS A 120 -11.10 0.68 -18.52
CA HIS A 120 -9.80 1.30 -18.89
C HIS A 120 -9.86 2.10 -20.19
N GLN A 121 -10.59 1.64 -21.21
CA GLN A 121 -10.75 2.38 -22.47
C GLN A 121 -11.56 3.67 -22.26
N VAL A 122 -12.59 3.63 -21.41
CA VAL A 122 -13.42 4.80 -21.08
C VAL A 122 -12.63 5.79 -20.21
N ALA A 123 -11.84 5.30 -19.25
CA ALA A 123 -10.95 6.12 -18.46
C ALA A 123 -9.91 6.84 -19.36
N ARG A 124 -9.30 6.12 -20.30
CA ARG A 124 -8.37 6.72 -21.28
C ARG A 124 -9.05 7.77 -22.16
N ALA A 125 -10.24 7.51 -22.67
CA ALA A 125 -11.00 8.48 -23.45
C ALA A 125 -11.36 9.73 -22.65
N TYR A 126 -11.68 9.57 -21.36
CA TYR A 126 -11.93 10.68 -20.44
C TYR A 126 -10.69 11.57 -20.23
N VAL A 127 -9.53 10.96 -20.02
CA VAL A 127 -8.25 11.67 -19.86
C VAL A 127 -7.88 12.42 -21.14
N LEU A 128 -7.95 11.76 -22.31
CA LEU A 128 -7.65 12.39 -23.60
C LEU A 128 -8.57 13.58 -23.88
N TYR A 129 -9.87 13.45 -23.62
CA TYR A 129 -10.83 14.56 -23.75
C TYR A 129 -10.48 15.73 -22.81
N ARG A 130 -10.09 15.43 -21.56
CA ARG A 130 -9.62 16.41 -20.57
C ARG A 130 -8.39 17.18 -21.09
N GLU A 131 -7.43 16.47 -21.66
CA GLU A 131 -6.19 17.03 -22.22
C GLU A 131 -6.45 17.87 -23.49
N GLU A 132 -7.28 17.41 -24.40
CA GLU A 132 -7.67 18.18 -25.60
C GLU A 132 -8.34 19.50 -25.20
N ARG A 133 -9.26 19.45 -24.25
CA ARG A 133 -9.91 20.66 -23.73
C ARG A 133 -8.94 21.57 -22.99
N ARG A 134 -7.87 21.04 -22.42
CA ARG A 134 -6.78 21.80 -21.81
C ARG A 134 -5.96 22.53 -22.88
N LYS A 135 -5.57 21.82 -23.95
CA LYS A 135 -4.83 22.38 -25.08
C LYS A 135 -5.61 23.51 -25.79
N MET A 136 -6.87 23.29 -26.14
CA MET A 136 -7.72 24.32 -26.78
C MET A 136 -7.84 25.60 -25.96
N ARG A 137 -7.85 25.49 -24.63
CA ARG A 137 -7.92 26.66 -23.74
C ARG A 137 -6.57 27.36 -23.59
N ALA A 138 -5.46 26.62 -23.62
CA ALA A 138 -4.11 27.18 -23.61
C ALA A 138 -3.86 28.06 -24.85
N GLU A 139 -4.34 27.61 -26.02
CA GLU A 139 -4.25 28.37 -27.29
C GLU A 139 -5.10 29.64 -27.26
N THR A 140 -6.22 29.64 -26.52
CA THR A 140 -7.10 30.82 -26.40
C THR A 140 -6.60 31.83 -25.35
N ASN A 141 -5.77 31.41 -24.39
CA ASN A 141 -5.30 32.25 -23.28
C ASN A 141 -3.96 32.96 -23.53
N THR A 142 -3.37 32.81 -24.71
CA THR A 142 -2.05 33.41 -25.04
C THR A 142 -2.11 34.93 -25.28
N GLN A 143 -3.25 35.60 -25.12
CA GLN A 143 -3.44 37.02 -25.43
C GLN A 143 -3.88 37.95 -24.27
N SER A 144 -3.89 37.50 -23.03
CA SER A 144 -4.15 38.44 -21.91
C SER A 144 -3.05 38.35 -20.86
N HIS A 145 -2.21 39.38 -20.77
CA HIS A 145 -1.38 39.68 -19.59
C HIS A 145 -2.29 40.04 -18.40
N LEU A 146 -3.07 39.12 -17.90
CA LEU A 146 -3.78 39.24 -16.63
C LEU A 146 -2.74 39.09 -15.52
N GLN A 147 -2.59 40.13 -14.68
CA GLN A 147 -1.86 40.02 -13.42
C GLN A 147 -2.63 39.05 -12.53
N LEU A 148 -2.18 37.80 -12.47
CA LEU A 148 -2.75 36.80 -11.56
C LEU A 148 -2.58 37.26 -10.13
N GLN A 149 -3.66 37.25 -9.36
CA GLN A 149 -3.66 37.53 -7.93
C GLN A 149 -3.46 36.21 -7.16
N VAL A 150 -2.75 36.28 -6.06
CA VAL A 150 -2.63 35.16 -5.12
C VAL A 150 -3.16 35.54 -3.76
N SER A 151 -3.84 34.62 -3.08
CA SER A 151 -4.39 34.83 -1.75
C SER A 151 -3.35 34.41 -0.69
N LEU A 152 -3.12 35.27 0.28
CA LEU A 152 -2.29 35.00 1.44
C LEU A 152 -3.10 34.30 2.55
N ALA A 153 -2.43 33.78 3.57
CA ALA A 153 -3.07 33.07 4.70
C ALA A 153 -4.03 33.97 5.50
N ASP A 154 -3.82 35.32 5.49
CA ASP A 154 -4.68 36.28 6.12
C ASP A 154 -5.90 36.69 5.27
N GLY A 155 -6.08 36.06 4.09
CA GLY A 155 -7.16 36.36 3.14
C GLY A 155 -6.90 37.58 2.25
N SER A 156 -5.80 38.32 2.42
CA SER A 156 -5.40 39.39 1.53
C SER A 156 -4.96 38.86 0.16
N GLN A 157 -5.11 39.68 -0.88
CA GLN A 157 -4.67 39.33 -2.24
C GLN A 157 -3.52 40.22 -2.67
N ARG A 158 -2.55 39.66 -3.36
CA ARG A 158 -1.46 40.40 -4.01
C ARG A 158 -1.18 39.86 -5.41
N PRO A 159 -0.64 40.68 -6.32
CA PRO A 159 -0.18 40.21 -7.61
C PRO A 159 0.87 39.12 -7.47
N LEU A 160 0.78 38.06 -8.28
CA LEU A 160 1.83 37.06 -8.39
C LEU A 160 3.07 37.69 -9.02
N ASP A 161 4.19 37.64 -8.32
CA ASP A 161 5.48 38.04 -8.84
C ASP A 161 6.07 36.98 -9.75
N LEU A 162 5.87 37.13 -11.07
CA LEU A 162 6.38 36.21 -12.08
C LEU A 162 7.91 36.22 -12.16
N THR A 163 8.55 37.31 -11.78
CA THR A 163 10.02 37.40 -11.79
C THR A 163 10.59 36.54 -10.66
N GLN A 164 10.03 36.64 -9.46
CA GLN A 164 10.42 35.78 -8.34
C GLN A 164 10.11 34.31 -8.63
N LEU A 165 8.95 34.00 -9.23
CA LEU A 165 8.61 32.63 -9.60
C LEU A 165 9.59 32.05 -10.63
N SER A 166 9.95 32.82 -11.66
CA SER A 166 10.92 32.41 -12.68
C SER A 166 12.31 32.20 -12.09
N LEU A 167 12.74 33.10 -11.19
CA LEU A 167 14.03 32.97 -10.49
C LEU A 167 14.05 31.71 -9.62
N LEU A 168 13.00 31.46 -8.86
CA LEU A 168 12.86 30.25 -8.02
C LEU A 168 12.98 28.98 -8.86
N ILE A 169 12.28 28.91 -10.00
CA ILE A 169 12.34 27.74 -10.90
C ILE A 169 13.74 27.58 -11.45
N SER A 170 14.37 28.68 -11.90
CA SER A 170 15.74 28.65 -12.44
C SER A 170 16.77 28.18 -11.42
N GLU A 171 16.70 28.68 -10.17
CA GLU A 171 17.58 28.25 -9.08
C GLU A 171 17.37 26.77 -8.73
N THR A 172 16.11 26.31 -8.70
CA THR A 172 15.77 24.91 -8.41
C THR A 172 16.30 23.96 -9.48
N CYS A 173 16.33 24.41 -10.74
CA CYS A 173 16.85 23.61 -11.87
C CYS A 173 18.37 23.73 -12.08
N LYS A 174 19.06 24.51 -11.24
CA LYS A 174 20.51 24.71 -11.37
C LYS A 174 21.24 23.35 -11.33
N ASP A 175 22.24 23.20 -12.17
CA ASP A 175 23.11 22.01 -12.29
C ASP A 175 22.37 20.73 -12.76
N LEU A 176 21.12 20.85 -13.28
CA LEU A 176 20.42 19.76 -13.92
C LEU A 176 20.56 19.84 -15.44
N SER A 177 21.20 18.83 -16.05
CA SER A 177 21.32 18.72 -17.50
C SER A 177 19.95 18.48 -18.14
N GLU A 178 19.74 19.01 -19.33
CA GLU A 178 18.54 18.83 -20.17
C GLU A 178 17.21 19.36 -19.56
N VAL A 179 17.24 19.96 -18.36
CA VAL A 179 16.07 20.56 -17.73
C VAL A 179 15.95 22.03 -18.11
N LYS A 180 14.87 22.37 -18.82
CA LYS A 180 14.56 23.73 -19.26
C LYS A 180 13.58 24.37 -18.29
N HIS A 181 14.02 25.32 -17.48
CA HIS A 181 13.21 25.99 -16.48
C HIS A 181 12.05 26.79 -17.10
N GLU A 182 12.19 27.27 -18.35
CA GLU A 182 11.13 27.97 -19.09
C GLU A 182 9.92 27.08 -19.35
N LEU A 183 10.15 25.77 -19.64
CA LEU A 183 9.06 24.81 -19.83
C LEU A 183 8.28 24.58 -18.54
N ILE A 184 8.99 24.47 -17.40
CA ILE A 184 8.34 24.36 -16.09
C ILE A 184 7.50 25.61 -15.81
N LEU A 185 8.05 26.80 -16.06
CA LEU A 185 7.32 28.06 -15.88
C LEU A 185 6.07 28.10 -16.75
N GLN A 186 6.16 27.77 -18.03
CA GLN A 186 5.02 27.73 -18.95
C GLN A 186 3.94 26.76 -18.47
N GLU A 187 4.31 25.52 -18.11
CA GLU A 187 3.35 24.55 -17.59
C GLU A 187 2.76 24.98 -16.25
N THR A 188 3.55 25.62 -15.39
CA THR A 188 3.05 26.16 -14.11
C THR A 188 2.01 27.24 -14.35
N LEU A 189 2.30 28.22 -15.21
CA LEU A 189 1.36 29.30 -15.53
C LEU A 189 0.04 28.79 -16.13
N ARG A 190 0.05 27.67 -16.84
CA ARG A 190 -1.16 27.00 -17.35
C ARG A 190 -2.02 26.39 -16.23
N ASN A 191 -1.42 26.04 -15.12
CA ASN A 191 -2.08 25.40 -13.99
C ASN A 191 -2.52 26.41 -12.89
N LEU A 192 -2.03 27.66 -12.95
CA LEU A 192 -2.42 28.71 -12.03
C LEU A 192 -3.79 29.31 -12.39
N TYR A 193 -4.51 29.80 -11.40
CA TYR A 193 -5.77 30.53 -11.54
C TYR A 193 -5.78 31.77 -10.65
N ASP A 194 -6.59 32.76 -11.00
CA ASP A 194 -6.69 34.01 -10.25
C ASP A 194 -7.28 33.80 -8.85
N GLY A 195 -6.67 34.37 -7.83
CA GLY A 195 -7.03 34.17 -6.42
C GLY A 195 -6.51 32.85 -5.79
N MET A 196 -5.61 32.13 -6.45
CA MET A 196 -5.03 30.89 -5.93
C MET A 196 -4.32 31.12 -4.59
N PRO A 197 -4.52 30.25 -3.58
CA PRO A 197 -3.73 30.31 -2.36
C PRO A 197 -2.23 30.17 -2.62
N ILE A 198 -1.41 31.00 -1.99
CA ILE A 198 0.04 31.01 -2.21
C ILE A 198 0.68 29.64 -1.94
N LEU A 199 0.17 28.89 -0.97
CA LEU A 199 0.63 27.54 -0.64
C LEU A 199 0.33 26.52 -1.75
N GLU A 200 -0.61 26.79 -2.64
CA GLU A 200 -0.91 25.90 -3.77
C GLU A 200 0.03 26.11 -4.96
N ILE A 201 0.80 27.20 -4.98
CA ILE A 201 1.81 27.44 -6.02
C ILE A 201 2.88 26.34 -6.00
N ASP A 202 3.35 25.92 -4.81
CA ASP A 202 4.34 24.85 -4.70
C ASP A 202 3.79 23.51 -5.23
N LYS A 203 2.52 23.22 -4.98
CA LYS A 203 1.84 22.05 -5.57
C LYS A 203 1.74 22.15 -7.10
N ALA A 204 1.43 23.35 -7.61
CA ALA A 204 1.39 23.58 -9.06
C ALA A 204 2.77 23.40 -9.71
N LEU A 205 3.84 23.84 -9.07
CA LEU A 205 5.23 23.62 -9.52
C LEU A 205 5.56 22.13 -9.59
N ILE A 206 5.25 21.37 -8.52
CA ILE A 206 5.48 19.92 -8.47
C ILE A 206 4.72 19.21 -9.60
N ILE A 207 3.43 19.51 -9.76
CA ILE A 207 2.61 18.89 -10.81
C ILE A 207 3.13 19.23 -12.20
N SER A 208 3.50 20.51 -12.45
CA SER A 208 4.00 20.96 -13.74
C SER A 208 5.34 20.33 -14.10
N ALA A 209 6.30 20.30 -13.18
CA ALA A 209 7.59 19.67 -13.41
C ALA A 209 7.45 18.15 -13.62
N ARG A 210 6.55 17.49 -12.86
CA ARG A 210 6.27 16.06 -13.00
C ARG A 210 5.76 15.68 -14.40
N THR A 211 4.93 16.51 -15.04
CA THR A 211 4.41 16.20 -16.38
C THR A 211 5.52 16.20 -17.44
N LEU A 212 6.64 16.86 -17.17
CA LEU A 212 7.78 16.93 -18.10
C LEU A 212 8.74 15.75 -17.98
N VAL A 213 8.60 14.89 -16.98
CA VAL A 213 9.41 13.66 -16.78
C VAL A 213 9.31 12.72 -17.99
N GLU A 214 8.15 12.71 -18.68
CA GLU A 214 7.98 11.92 -19.91
C GLU A 214 8.81 12.46 -21.10
N GLN A 215 9.21 13.74 -21.06
CA GLN A 215 10.05 14.36 -22.09
C GLN A 215 11.53 14.12 -21.83
N ASP A 216 11.95 14.28 -20.57
CA ASP A 216 13.31 13.99 -20.11
C ASP A 216 13.28 13.51 -18.66
N PRO A 217 13.92 12.35 -18.33
CA PRO A 217 13.95 11.80 -16.98
C PRO A 217 14.52 12.76 -15.92
N ASN A 218 15.41 13.69 -16.29
CA ASN A 218 16.05 14.62 -15.36
C ASN A 218 15.06 15.60 -14.70
N TYR A 219 13.86 15.80 -15.27
CA TYR A 219 12.79 16.55 -14.59
C TYR A 219 12.33 15.90 -13.28
N THR A 220 12.65 14.60 -13.05
CA THR A 220 12.36 13.95 -11.75
C THR A 220 13.12 14.62 -10.61
N TYR A 221 14.36 15.10 -10.85
CA TYR A 221 15.16 15.79 -9.84
C TYR A 221 14.63 17.21 -9.57
N ALA A 222 14.24 17.94 -10.62
CA ALA A 222 13.58 19.25 -10.44
C ALA A 222 12.29 19.11 -9.63
N THR A 223 11.47 18.11 -9.94
CA THR A 223 10.22 17.82 -9.21
C THR A 223 10.49 17.47 -7.74
N ALA A 224 11.53 16.65 -7.48
CA ALA A 224 11.95 16.33 -6.12
C ALA A 224 12.39 17.57 -5.34
N ARG A 225 13.14 18.49 -5.95
CA ARG A 225 13.59 19.73 -5.31
C ARG A 225 12.42 20.66 -4.95
N PHE A 226 11.36 20.73 -5.77
CA PHE A 226 10.13 21.46 -5.40
C PHE A 226 9.41 20.81 -4.22
N LEU A 227 9.31 19.48 -4.20
CA LEU A 227 8.74 18.76 -3.06
C LEU A 227 9.59 18.93 -1.80
N LEU A 228 10.91 18.90 -1.92
CA LEU A 228 11.84 19.11 -0.82
C LEU A 228 11.65 20.51 -0.20
N ARG A 229 11.49 21.54 -1.03
CA ARG A 229 11.19 22.88 -0.57
C ARG A 229 9.90 22.95 0.26
N THR A 230 8.84 22.28 -0.21
CA THR A 230 7.57 22.18 0.54
C THR A 230 7.81 21.50 1.88
N LEU A 231 8.54 20.38 1.91
CA LEU A 231 8.87 19.65 3.13
C LEU A 231 9.70 20.50 4.11
N TYR A 232 10.68 21.27 3.62
CA TYR A 232 11.47 22.16 4.47
C TYR A 232 10.60 23.23 5.12
N THR A 233 9.70 23.87 4.34
CA THR A 233 8.78 24.88 4.88
C THR A 233 7.89 24.27 5.95
N GLU A 234 7.26 23.12 5.66
CA GLU A 234 6.38 22.40 6.56
C GLU A 234 7.09 22.04 7.88
N ALA A 235 8.30 21.47 7.79
CA ALA A 235 9.06 21.01 8.94
C ALA A 235 9.57 22.19 9.83
N LEU A 236 10.04 23.24 9.20
CA LEU A 236 10.55 24.41 9.95
C LEU A 236 9.42 25.20 10.62
N ASP A 237 8.29 25.39 9.93
CA ASP A 237 7.10 26.04 10.50
C ASP A 237 6.55 25.25 11.69
N PHE A 238 6.48 23.93 11.59
CA PHE A 238 6.04 23.06 12.69
C PHE A 238 6.96 23.15 13.93
N LEU A 239 8.26 23.35 13.72
CA LEU A 239 9.24 23.50 14.78
C LEU A 239 9.42 24.96 15.23
N GLU A 240 8.63 25.90 14.70
CA GLU A 240 8.71 27.34 15.00
C GLU A 240 10.11 27.93 14.70
N LEU A 241 10.77 27.40 13.66
CA LEU A 241 12.08 27.84 13.21
C LEU A 241 11.95 28.84 12.05
N PRO A 242 12.83 29.86 11.94
CA PRO A 242 12.74 30.87 10.90
C PRO A 242 12.92 30.26 9.49
N THR A 243 11.90 30.28 8.66
CA THR A 243 11.96 29.78 7.28
C THR A 243 12.73 30.69 6.33
N ALA A 244 12.75 32.01 6.59
CA ALA A 244 13.41 32.99 5.73
C ALA A 244 14.94 32.85 5.64
N VAL A 245 15.59 32.27 6.64
CA VAL A 245 17.07 32.05 6.66
C VAL A 245 17.49 30.89 5.77
N TYR A 246 16.55 30.03 5.40
CA TYR A 246 16.83 28.72 4.82
C TYR A 246 16.47 28.61 3.31
N THR A 247 15.85 29.63 2.73
CA THR A 247 15.47 29.62 1.32
C THR A 247 16.66 29.62 0.34
N ASN A 248 17.85 30.08 0.80
CA ASN A 248 19.03 30.25 -0.05
C ASN A 248 20.28 29.47 0.39
N ASN A 249 20.26 28.80 1.55
CA ASN A 249 21.43 28.06 2.02
C ASN A 249 21.05 26.82 2.85
N HIS A 250 20.83 25.72 2.17
CA HIS A 250 20.49 24.44 2.80
C HIS A 250 21.54 23.93 3.79
N ALA A 251 22.81 24.34 3.67
CA ALA A 251 23.90 23.86 4.48
C ALA A 251 23.78 24.21 5.98
N GLY A 252 23.18 25.37 6.31
CA GLY A 252 23.00 25.81 7.71
C GLY A 252 21.76 25.25 8.40
N VAL A 253 20.81 24.70 7.66
CA VAL A 253 19.49 24.27 8.18
C VAL A 253 19.64 23.15 9.19
N TYR A 254 20.30 22.06 8.81
CA TYR A 254 20.30 20.83 9.59
C TYR A 254 20.95 20.96 10.95
N HIS A 255 22.05 21.72 11.07
CA HIS A 255 22.75 21.87 12.34
C HIS A 255 21.85 22.44 13.46
N HIS A 256 21.03 23.45 13.13
CA HIS A 256 20.14 24.07 14.11
C HIS A 256 18.81 23.32 14.25
N TYR A 257 18.29 22.85 13.14
CA TYR A 257 17.06 22.07 13.05
C TYR A 257 17.14 20.77 13.85
N PHE A 258 18.25 20.02 13.76
CA PHE A 258 18.35 18.65 14.26
C PHE A 258 18.09 18.53 15.76
N GLN A 259 18.61 19.47 16.54
CA GLN A 259 18.38 19.49 17.99
C GLN A 259 16.91 19.75 18.34
N HIS A 260 16.25 20.67 17.61
CA HIS A 260 14.83 20.97 17.80
C HIS A 260 13.95 19.79 17.38
N TYR A 261 14.29 19.15 16.27
CA TYR A 261 13.63 17.94 15.79
C TYR A 261 13.64 16.82 16.84
N ILE A 262 14.81 16.47 17.41
CA ILE A 262 14.91 15.44 18.45
C ILE A 262 14.10 15.83 19.70
N LYS A 263 14.26 17.08 20.18
CA LYS A 263 13.52 17.55 21.36
C LYS A 263 12.00 17.48 21.16
N ARG A 264 11.50 17.94 20.00
CA ARG A 264 10.10 17.95 19.68
C ARG A 264 9.54 16.54 19.47
N GLY A 265 10.26 15.70 18.75
CA GLY A 265 9.86 14.30 18.50
C GLY A 265 9.74 13.47 19.78
N VAL A 266 10.65 13.70 20.75
CA VAL A 266 10.55 13.08 22.09
C VAL A 266 9.37 13.65 22.89
N ALA A 267 9.11 14.95 22.81
CA ALA A 267 7.99 15.59 23.49
C ALA A 267 6.63 15.12 22.95
N LEU A 268 6.57 14.74 21.67
CA LEU A 268 5.40 14.15 21.00
C LEU A 268 5.26 12.64 21.23
N GLU A 269 6.13 12.01 22.03
CA GLU A 269 6.16 10.56 22.25
C GLU A 269 6.31 9.73 20.96
N LEU A 270 6.98 10.31 19.95
CA LEU A 270 7.30 9.64 18.70
C LEU A 270 8.72 9.07 18.70
N LEU A 271 9.66 9.77 19.33
CA LEU A 271 11.06 9.38 19.42
C LEU A 271 11.43 8.83 20.79
N ASP A 272 12.41 7.92 20.80
CA ASP A 272 12.97 7.37 22.03
C ASP A 272 13.69 8.48 22.84
N PRO A 273 13.34 8.68 24.14
CA PRO A 273 14.02 9.64 24.99
C PRO A 273 15.53 9.45 25.09
N GLN A 274 16.04 8.23 24.91
CA GLN A 274 17.46 7.92 24.93
C GLN A 274 18.24 8.64 23.82
N LEU A 275 17.59 9.03 22.72
CA LEU A 275 18.24 9.81 21.66
C LEU A 275 18.77 11.16 22.16
N ARG A 276 18.21 11.71 23.24
CA ARG A 276 18.73 12.93 23.88
C ARG A 276 20.09 12.75 24.57
N SER A 277 20.50 11.51 24.81
CA SER A 277 21.78 11.20 25.43
C SER A 277 22.99 11.23 24.48
N PHE A 278 22.73 11.38 23.18
CA PHE A 278 23.76 11.59 22.18
C PHE A 278 24.23 13.04 22.14
N ASP A 279 25.47 13.27 21.70
CA ASP A 279 25.95 14.59 21.34
C ASP A 279 25.25 15.09 20.06
N LEU A 280 24.08 15.72 20.24
CA LEU A 280 23.24 16.20 19.13
C LEU A 280 23.92 17.31 18.31
N GLU A 281 24.87 18.04 18.91
CA GLU A 281 25.66 19.05 18.19
C GLU A 281 26.64 18.40 17.22
N LYS A 282 27.37 17.39 17.69
CA LYS A 282 28.28 16.59 16.86
C LYS A 282 27.53 15.92 15.71
N LEU A 283 26.41 15.28 16.00
CA LEU A 283 25.59 14.60 14.99
C LEU A 283 24.97 15.59 13.99
N GLY A 284 24.45 16.73 14.45
CA GLY A 284 23.92 17.77 13.58
C GLY A 284 24.96 18.36 12.62
N LYS A 285 26.22 18.48 13.05
CA LYS A 285 27.34 18.91 12.18
C LYS A 285 27.76 17.85 11.16
N ALA A 286 27.50 16.58 11.43
CA ALA A 286 27.83 15.46 10.53
C ALA A 286 26.80 15.26 9.41
N LEU A 287 25.65 15.93 9.48
CA LEU A 287 24.63 15.85 8.42
C LEU A 287 25.12 16.54 7.14
N LEU A 288 24.81 15.94 6.01
CA LEU A 288 25.24 16.36 4.67
C LEU A 288 24.03 16.82 3.85
N PRO A 289 23.65 18.12 3.92
CA PRO A 289 22.45 18.64 3.24
C PRO A 289 22.45 18.45 1.72
N GLU A 290 23.63 18.44 1.10
CA GLU A 290 23.81 18.21 -0.35
C GLU A 290 23.25 16.85 -0.80
N ARG A 291 23.18 15.86 0.10
CA ARG A 291 22.59 14.56 -0.18
C ARG A 291 21.07 14.61 -0.40
N ASP A 292 20.41 15.69 -0.03
CA ASP A 292 18.99 15.88 -0.37
C ASP A 292 18.75 16.07 -1.87
N GLN A 293 19.79 16.47 -2.63
CA GLN A 293 19.71 16.69 -4.07
C GLN A 293 19.73 15.38 -4.89
N GLN A 294 20.08 14.25 -4.28
CA GLN A 294 20.15 12.94 -4.96
C GLN A 294 18.80 12.26 -5.13
N PHE A 295 17.77 12.73 -4.44
CA PHE A 295 16.44 12.11 -4.53
C PHE A 295 15.79 12.33 -5.89
N THR A 296 15.24 11.25 -6.45
CA THR A 296 14.21 11.35 -7.49
C THR A 296 12.87 11.73 -6.88
N TYR A 297 11.95 12.26 -7.67
CA TYR A 297 10.61 12.61 -7.19
C TYR A 297 9.89 11.41 -6.54
N LEU A 298 9.94 10.23 -7.19
CA LEU A 298 9.27 9.04 -6.68
C LEU A 298 9.84 8.60 -5.33
N SER A 299 11.17 8.64 -5.17
CA SER A 299 11.82 8.26 -3.91
C SER A 299 11.45 9.22 -2.77
N LEU A 300 11.56 10.52 -3.01
CA LEU A 300 11.22 11.53 -1.99
C LEU A 300 9.72 11.53 -1.66
N GLN A 301 8.85 11.43 -2.68
CA GLN A 301 7.40 11.34 -2.47
C GLN A 301 7.02 10.10 -1.64
N THR A 302 7.69 8.97 -1.87
CA THR A 302 7.48 7.76 -1.08
C THR A 302 7.88 7.96 0.38
N LEU A 303 9.01 8.62 0.64
CA LEU A 303 9.42 8.96 2.00
C LEU A 303 8.45 9.94 2.66
N TYR A 304 8.04 10.98 1.94
CA TYR A 304 7.07 11.97 2.39
C TYR A 304 5.72 11.36 2.76
N ASP A 305 5.18 10.48 1.92
CA ASP A 305 3.84 9.90 2.12
C ASP A 305 3.81 8.82 3.20
N ARG A 306 4.93 8.09 3.41
CA ARG A 306 4.91 6.85 4.19
C ARG A 306 5.90 6.79 5.34
N TYR A 307 7.06 7.46 5.24
CA TYR A 307 8.17 7.20 6.14
C TYR A 307 8.48 8.33 7.12
N PHE A 308 8.45 9.58 6.65
CA PHE A 308 8.78 10.71 7.51
C PHE A 308 7.81 10.85 8.67
N LEU A 309 8.34 11.14 9.85
CA LEU A 309 7.54 11.40 11.04
C LEU A 309 6.69 12.65 10.85
N HIS A 310 5.44 12.54 11.27
CA HIS A 310 4.46 13.61 11.21
C HIS A 310 3.64 13.67 12.49
N ALA A 311 3.09 14.83 12.79
CA ALA A 311 2.07 15.03 13.79
C ALA A 311 0.90 15.79 13.13
N ASP A 312 -0.33 15.34 13.32
CA ASP A 312 -1.55 15.91 12.71
C ASP A 312 -1.42 16.14 11.19
N ASP A 313 -0.87 15.14 10.50
CA ASP A 313 -0.55 15.14 9.06
C ASP A 313 0.52 16.15 8.60
N VAL A 314 1.17 16.89 9.51
CA VAL A 314 2.27 17.82 9.24
C VAL A 314 3.60 17.08 9.41
N ARG A 315 4.41 16.99 8.33
CA ARG A 315 5.74 16.35 8.36
C ARG A 315 6.73 17.32 9.00
N PHE A 316 7.45 16.83 10.01
CA PHE A 316 8.48 17.61 10.67
C PHE A 316 9.86 16.93 10.63
N GLU A 317 9.99 15.81 9.91
CA GLU A 317 11.22 15.07 9.71
C GLU A 317 11.80 15.32 8.31
N LEU A 318 12.99 15.92 8.24
CA LEU A 318 13.74 16.15 7.02
C LEU A 318 14.60 14.94 6.63
N PRO A 319 14.98 14.73 5.35
CA PRO A 319 15.61 13.50 4.88
C PRO A 319 16.90 13.12 5.63
N GLN A 320 17.80 14.05 5.86
CA GLN A 320 19.04 13.72 6.56
C GLN A 320 18.81 13.43 8.05
N ALA A 321 17.83 14.08 8.69
CA ALA A 321 17.42 13.76 10.05
C ALA A 321 16.77 12.37 10.15
N PHE A 322 15.99 11.97 9.14
CA PHE A 322 15.44 10.63 9.05
C PHE A 322 16.54 9.56 9.06
N PHE A 323 17.56 9.69 8.20
CA PHE A 323 18.67 8.72 8.18
C PHE A 323 19.47 8.76 9.48
N MET A 324 19.72 9.94 10.05
CA MET A 324 20.43 10.05 11.33
C MET A 324 19.63 9.46 12.48
N ARG A 325 18.31 9.63 12.53
CA ARG A 325 17.45 8.98 13.53
C ARG A 325 17.59 7.48 13.50
N ILE A 326 17.53 6.89 12.29
CA ILE A 326 17.70 5.45 12.11
C ILE A 326 19.07 5.01 12.59
N ALA A 327 20.11 5.71 12.18
CA ALA A 327 21.49 5.44 12.58
C ALA A 327 21.69 5.52 14.10
N MET A 328 21.13 6.55 14.76
CA MET A 328 21.14 6.66 16.22
C MET A 328 20.41 5.50 16.88
N GLY A 329 19.23 5.12 16.37
CA GLY A 329 18.47 3.99 16.90
C GLY A 329 19.24 2.66 16.82
N LEU A 330 20.02 2.45 15.76
CA LEU A 330 20.88 1.28 15.60
C LEU A 330 22.13 1.35 16.50
N ALA A 331 22.64 2.54 16.78
CA ALA A 331 23.88 2.76 17.52
C ALA A 331 23.70 2.88 19.04
N GLN A 332 22.48 2.82 19.58
CA GLN A 332 22.19 3.07 21.01
C GLN A 332 23.01 2.21 21.98
N GLN A 333 23.33 0.98 21.63
CA GLN A 333 24.05 0.04 22.45
C GLN A 333 25.57 -0.03 22.13
N GLU A 334 26.03 0.76 21.17
CA GLU A 334 27.43 0.79 20.77
C GLU A 334 28.29 1.58 21.78
N SER A 335 29.53 1.15 22.00
CA SER A 335 30.43 1.82 22.94
C SER A 335 30.81 3.24 22.51
N ASN A 336 30.96 3.48 21.19
CA ASN A 336 31.21 4.79 20.58
C ASN A 336 29.98 5.20 19.76
N LYS A 337 28.84 5.34 20.41
CA LYS A 337 27.54 5.47 19.77
C LYS A 337 27.44 6.64 18.77
N GLU A 338 28.09 7.77 19.04
CA GLU A 338 28.10 8.93 18.13
C GLU A 338 28.87 8.62 16.83
N ASP A 339 30.07 8.03 16.93
CA ASP A 339 30.86 7.70 15.74
C ASP A 339 30.21 6.59 14.93
N ARG A 340 29.62 5.60 15.60
CA ARG A 340 28.85 4.55 14.93
C ARG A 340 27.57 5.09 14.27
N ALA A 341 26.87 6.01 14.92
CA ALA A 341 25.71 6.67 14.31
C ALA A 341 26.12 7.45 13.05
N ILE A 342 27.24 8.15 13.06
CA ILE A 342 27.76 8.85 11.88
C ILE A 342 28.11 7.86 10.76
N GLU A 343 28.78 6.75 11.10
CA GLU A 343 29.11 5.70 10.12
C GLU A 343 27.87 5.10 9.47
N PHE A 344 26.87 4.71 10.27
CA PHE A 344 25.60 4.18 9.76
C PHE A 344 24.81 5.22 8.95
N TYR A 345 24.82 6.47 9.41
CA TYR A 345 24.21 7.58 8.67
C TYR A 345 24.85 7.76 7.29
N GLN A 346 26.17 7.73 7.22
CA GLN A 346 26.88 7.88 5.93
C GLN A 346 26.48 6.78 4.96
N LEU A 347 26.45 5.53 5.41
CA LEU A 347 26.10 4.37 4.62
C LEU A 347 24.63 4.42 4.10
N LEU A 348 23.70 4.84 4.97
CA LEU A 348 22.27 4.92 4.60
C LEU A 348 21.98 6.12 3.69
N SER A 349 22.54 7.30 4.02
CA SER A 349 22.25 8.54 3.32
C SER A 349 22.96 8.70 1.98
N SER A 350 24.03 7.92 1.71
CA SER A 350 24.67 7.81 0.39
C SER A 350 23.92 6.86 -0.56
N PHE A 351 22.96 6.09 -0.04
CA PHE A 351 22.27 5.00 -0.76
C PHE A 351 23.20 3.83 -1.14
N ASP A 352 24.33 3.65 -0.46
CA ASP A 352 25.16 2.46 -0.64
C ASP A 352 24.47 1.21 -0.09
N TYR A 353 23.72 1.40 0.97
CA TYR A 353 22.92 0.38 1.64
C TYR A 353 21.56 0.94 2.06
N MET A 354 20.52 0.14 2.01
CA MET A 354 19.20 0.49 2.50
C MET A 354 18.65 -0.60 3.39
N ALA A 355 18.24 -0.22 4.59
CA ALA A 355 17.54 -1.11 5.52
C ALA A 355 16.09 -1.36 5.08
N SER A 356 15.50 -2.42 5.62
CA SER A 356 14.09 -2.75 5.35
C SER A 356 13.11 -1.77 6.00
N THR A 357 11.88 -1.79 5.52
CA THR A 357 10.79 -0.92 5.98
C THR A 357 10.63 -0.85 7.50
N PRO A 358 10.61 -1.96 8.28
CA PRO A 358 10.46 -1.85 9.73
C PRO A 358 11.63 -1.10 10.40
N THR A 359 12.84 -1.30 9.94
CA THR A 359 14.01 -0.55 10.43
C THR A 359 13.87 0.93 10.13
N LEU A 360 13.49 1.29 8.89
CA LEU A 360 13.28 2.69 8.49
C LEU A 360 12.16 3.37 9.29
N PHE A 361 11.08 2.65 9.59
CA PHE A 361 9.96 3.19 10.37
C PHE A 361 10.29 3.35 11.85
N ASN A 362 10.87 2.32 12.46
CA ASN A 362 10.82 2.13 13.90
C ASN A 362 12.16 2.40 14.61
N ALA A 363 13.30 2.43 13.89
CA ALA A 363 14.59 2.70 14.54
C ALA A 363 14.61 4.13 15.12
N GLY A 364 15.02 4.25 16.38
CA GLY A 364 15.03 5.52 17.11
C GLY A 364 13.65 6.01 17.58
N THR A 365 12.59 5.21 17.43
CA THR A 365 11.25 5.50 17.97
C THR A 365 11.02 4.79 19.30
N LEU A 366 9.90 5.10 19.98
CA LEU A 366 9.46 4.40 21.20
C LEU A 366 9.14 2.92 21.01
N ARG A 367 9.01 2.44 19.79
CA ARG A 367 8.64 1.06 19.44
C ARG A 367 9.63 0.49 18.44
N PRO A 368 10.87 0.19 18.85
CA PRO A 368 11.98 -0.19 17.97
C PRO A 368 11.87 -1.65 17.48
N GLN A 369 10.73 -2.04 16.91
CA GLN A 369 10.59 -3.31 16.23
C GLN A 369 11.20 -3.17 14.83
N LEU A 370 12.37 -3.80 14.59
CA LEU A 370 13.18 -3.63 13.38
C LEU A 370 13.08 -4.81 12.42
N SER A 371 12.52 -5.93 12.85
CA SER A 371 12.48 -7.16 12.07
C SER A 371 11.40 -7.13 10.99
N SER A 372 11.74 -7.63 9.82
CA SER A 372 10.90 -7.58 8.63
C SER A 372 9.99 -8.77 8.49
N CYS A 373 10.49 -9.95 8.86
CA CYS A 373 9.85 -11.22 8.58
C CYS A 373 9.78 -12.07 9.85
N PHE A 374 8.67 -12.78 9.98
CA PHE A 374 8.41 -13.72 11.06
C PHE A 374 7.85 -15.01 10.47
N LEU A 375 8.42 -16.14 10.86
CA LEU A 375 7.98 -17.46 10.46
C LEU A 375 7.50 -18.19 11.71
N THR A 376 6.31 -18.81 11.61
CA THR A 376 5.70 -19.55 12.73
C THR A 376 5.16 -20.88 12.26
N THR A 377 5.25 -21.91 13.12
CA THR A 377 4.56 -23.19 12.95
C THR A 377 3.30 -23.19 13.80
N VAL A 378 2.17 -23.54 13.21
CA VAL A 378 0.87 -23.61 13.88
C VAL A 378 0.60 -25.03 14.34
N ALA A 379 0.52 -25.23 15.65
CA ALA A 379 0.28 -26.56 16.21
C ALA A 379 -1.17 -27.02 16.06
N ASP A 380 -1.38 -28.34 16.14
CA ASP A 380 -2.70 -28.98 16.07
C ASP A 380 -3.46 -28.95 17.42
N ASP A 381 -3.58 -27.76 17.99
CA ASP A 381 -4.29 -27.50 19.24
C ASP A 381 -5.03 -26.17 19.13
N LEU A 382 -6.28 -26.11 19.63
CA LEU A 382 -7.13 -24.93 19.45
C LEU A 382 -6.58 -23.68 20.12
N ASP A 383 -6.03 -23.81 21.33
CA ASP A 383 -5.44 -22.66 22.06
C ASP A 383 -4.20 -22.14 21.32
N GLN A 384 -3.36 -23.05 20.84
CA GLN A 384 -2.15 -22.68 20.08
C GLN A 384 -2.46 -22.11 18.69
N ILE A 385 -3.50 -22.60 17.99
CA ILE A 385 -3.98 -22.00 16.75
C ILE A 385 -4.37 -20.51 16.97
N TYR A 386 -5.17 -20.25 18.00
CA TYR A 386 -5.57 -18.88 18.30
C TYR A 386 -4.43 -18.03 18.87
N SER A 387 -3.48 -18.64 19.59
CA SER A 387 -2.26 -17.97 20.03
C SER A 387 -1.41 -17.54 18.82
N ALA A 388 -1.23 -18.40 17.82
CA ALA A 388 -0.54 -18.05 16.59
C ALA A 388 -1.23 -16.90 15.84
N ILE A 389 -2.57 -16.90 15.75
CA ILE A 389 -3.32 -15.81 15.13
C ILE A 389 -3.15 -14.50 15.92
N LYS A 390 -3.17 -14.54 17.26
CA LYS A 390 -2.92 -13.38 18.13
C LYS A 390 -1.49 -12.85 17.93
N ASP A 391 -0.49 -13.71 17.91
CA ASP A 391 0.90 -13.33 17.72
C ASP A 391 1.11 -12.71 16.33
N ASN A 392 0.48 -13.26 15.30
CA ASN A 392 0.46 -12.68 13.95
C ASN A 392 -0.12 -11.25 13.95
N ALA A 393 -1.21 -11.02 14.67
CA ALA A 393 -1.82 -9.69 14.79
C ALA A 393 -0.87 -8.69 15.48
N LEU A 394 -0.21 -9.11 16.57
CA LEU A 394 0.75 -8.28 17.29
C LEU A 394 2.00 -7.96 16.46
N LEU A 395 2.55 -8.94 15.73
CA LEU A 395 3.71 -8.77 14.87
C LEU A 395 3.37 -7.90 13.64
N SER A 396 2.19 -8.10 13.05
CA SER A 396 1.69 -7.30 11.92
C SER A 396 1.54 -5.82 12.28
N LYS A 397 1.09 -5.50 13.50
CA LYS A 397 0.94 -4.12 13.99
C LYS A 397 2.20 -3.27 13.79
N PHE A 398 3.39 -3.86 13.89
CA PHE A 398 4.68 -3.18 13.79
C PHE A 398 5.40 -3.43 12.45
N ALA A 399 4.65 -3.64 11.38
CA ALA A 399 5.13 -3.78 10.01
C ALA A 399 5.89 -5.09 9.70
N GLY A 400 5.69 -6.15 10.51
CA GLY A 400 6.22 -7.49 10.22
C GLY A 400 5.44 -8.20 9.11
N GLY A 401 6.14 -8.83 8.15
CA GLY A 401 5.57 -9.78 7.20
C GLY A 401 5.55 -11.19 7.80
N LEU A 402 4.50 -11.96 7.57
CA LEU A 402 4.25 -13.22 8.25
C LEU A 402 4.21 -14.40 7.29
N GLY A 403 4.93 -15.47 7.62
CA GLY A 403 4.81 -16.79 7.01
C GLY A 403 4.37 -17.81 8.06
N ASN A 404 3.28 -18.51 7.82
CA ASN A 404 2.74 -19.48 8.77
C ASN A 404 2.69 -20.87 8.12
N ASP A 405 3.31 -21.84 8.78
CA ASP A 405 3.16 -23.24 8.44
C ASP A 405 1.92 -23.82 9.13
N TRP A 406 0.95 -24.22 8.33
CA TRP A 406 -0.31 -24.82 8.77
C TRP A 406 -0.34 -26.34 8.63
N THR A 407 0.75 -26.95 8.19
CA THR A 407 0.85 -28.39 7.92
C THR A 407 0.52 -29.27 9.12
N PRO A 408 0.89 -28.91 10.39
CA PRO A 408 0.58 -29.79 11.53
C PRO A 408 -0.90 -29.88 11.87
N VAL A 409 -1.73 -28.91 11.45
CA VAL A 409 -3.15 -28.86 11.78
C VAL A 409 -3.90 -29.99 11.07
N ARG A 410 -4.60 -30.81 11.86
CA ARG A 410 -5.34 -32.00 11.34
C ARG A 410 -6.35 -31.63 10.25
N ALA A 411 -6.43 -32.51 9.26
CA ALA A 411 -7.28 -32.31 8.10
C ALA A 411 -8.78 -32.52 8.39
N MET A 412 -9.60 -32.18 7.39
CA MET A 412 -11.03 -32.43 7.42
C MET A 412 -11.33 -33.91 7.64
N GLY A 413 -12.29 -34.20 8.51
CA GLY A 413 -12.73 -35.55 8.83
C GLY A 413 -11.91 -36.23 9.93
N ALA A 414 -10.76 -35.70 10.34
CA ALA A 414 -9.96 -36.21 11.46
C ALA A 414 -10.74 -36.15 12.79
N ARG A 415 -10.50 -37.12 13.67
CA ARG A 415 -11.23 -37.24 14.94
C ARG A 415 -10.75 -36.21 15.97
N ILE A 416 -11.68 -35.50 16.58
CA ILE A 416 -11.42 -34.64 17.74
C ILE A 416 -11.68 -35.43 19.01
N LYS A 417 -10.61 -35.81 19.73
CA LYS A 417 -10.69 -36.67 20.92
C LYS A 417 -11.57 -36.06 22.03
N GLY A 418 -11.46 -34.77 22.30
CA GLY A 418 -12.15 -34.09 23.40
C GLY A 418 -13.66 -34.01 23.25
N THR A 419 -14.17 -33.88 22.02
CA THR A 419 -15.60 -33.72 21.72
C THR A 419 -16.22 -34.91 21.02
N ASN A 420 -15.42 -35.90 20.65
CA ASN A 420 -15.78 -37.04 19.79
C ASN A 420 -16.36 -36.60 18.41
N GLY A 421 -16.09 -35.36 17.99
CA GLY A 421 -16.49 -34.80 16.71
C GLY A 421 -15.46 -35.05 15.61
N LYS A 422 -15.70 -34.43 14.45
CA LYS A 422 -14.78 -34.43 13.30
C LYS A 422 -14.28 -33.03 13.03
N SER A 423 -13.00 -32.91 12.69
CA SER A 423 -12.38 -31.67 12.25
C SER A 423 -12.99 -31.16 10.94
N LEU A 424 -13.08 -29.85 10.79
CA LEU A 424 -13.42 -29.18 9.55
C LEU A 424 -12.17 -28.81 8.71
N GLY A 425 -10.98 -29.25 9.18
CA GLY A 425 -9.70 -29.01 8.51
C GLY A 425 -9.13 -27.63 8.73
N VAL A 426 -8.12 -27.29 7.91
CA VAL A 426 -7.36 -26.02 8.03
C VAL A 426 -8.13 -24.80 7.48
N VAL A 427 -9.00 -24.98 6.48
CA VAL A 427 -9.63 -23.88 5.73
C VAL A 427 -10.42 -22.90 6.61
N PRO A 428 -11.25 -23.33 7.59
CA PRO A 428 -11.95 -22.41 8.48
C PRO A 428 -11.01 -21.55 9.33
N PHE A 429 -9.90 -22.11 9.81
CA PHE A 429 -8.90 -21.35 10.57
C PHE A 429 -8.14 -20.36 9.68
N LEU A 430 -7.83 -20.74 8.44
CA LEU A 430 -7.23 -19.83 7.46
C LEU A 430 -8.13 -18.64 7.16
N ASN A 431 -9.45 -18.83 7.18
CA ASN A 431 -10.40 -17.73 7.02
C ASN A 431 -10.35 -16.75 8.20
N VAL A 432 -10.24 -17.26 9.44
CA VAL A 432 -10.05 -16.42 10.64
C VAL A 432 -8.71 -15.66 10.56
N ALA A 433 -7.62 -16.33 10.16
CA ALA A 433 -6.31 -15.72 9.99
C ALA A 433 -6.33 -14.61 8.92
N ASN A 434 -7.02 -14.84 7.80
CA ASN A 434 -7.24 -13.84 6.74
C ASN A 434 -8.01 -12.63 7.28
N ALA A 435 -9.11 -12.84 7.99
CA ALA A 435 -9.90 -11.74 8.58
C ALA A 435 -9.07 -10.94 9.61
N SER A 436 -8.26 -11.61 10.42
CA SER A 436 -7.33 -10.97 11.36
C SER A 436 -6.27 -10.13 10.64
N ALA A 437 -5.68 -10.63 9.54
CA ALA A 437 -4.69 -9.90 8.75
C ALA A 437 -5.28 -8.63 8.11
N VAL A 438 -6.54 -8.70 7.66
CA VAL A 438 -7.27 -7.52 7.13
C VAL A 438 -7.57 -6.49 8.21
N ALA A 439 -7.95 -6.96 9.41
CA ALA A 439 -8.33 -6.09 10.52
C ALA A 439 -7.14 -5.32 11.11
N VAL A 440 -5.94 -5.92 11.12
CA VAL A 440 -4.74 -5.32 11.71
C VAL A 440 -3.86 -4.72 10.62
N ASN A 441 -3.87 -3.39 10.53
CA ASN A 441 -2.97 -2.68 9.63
C ASN A 441 -1.59 -2.43 10.26
N GLN A 442 -0.57 -2.32 9.41
CA GLN A 442 0.81 -2.07 9.80
C GLN A 442 1.02 -0.57 10.10
N GLY A 443 0.79 -0.18 11.35
CA GLY A 443 0.98 1.21 11.80
C GLY A 443 0.15 2.25 11.03
N GLY A 444 -1.02 1.86 10.50
CA GLY A 444 -1.86 2.74 9.68
C GLY A 444 -1.39 2.95 8.24
N LYS A 445 -0.20 2.45 7.87
CA LYS A 445 0.48 2.74 6.60
C LYS A 445 0.37 1.61 5.56
N ARG A 446 0.16 0.36 5.98
CA ARG A 446 0.02 -0.83 5.14
C ARG A 446 -1.03 -1.77 5.71
N LYS A 447 -1.67 -2.58 4.87
CA LYS A 447 -2.48 -3.71 5.32
C LYS A 447 -1.56 -4.79 5.88
N GLY A 448 -2.03 -5.56 6.87
CA GLY A 448 -1.37 -6.76 7.33
C GLY A 448 -1.22 -7.76 6.17
N ALA A 449 -0.09 -8.45 6.13
CA ALA A 449 0.21 -9.39 5.06
C ALA A 449 0.75 -10.70 5.63
N VAL A 450 0.08 -11.80 5.28
CA VAL A 450 0.37 -13.15 5.75
C VAL A 450 0.43 -14.09 4.56
N CYS A 451 1.37 -15.04 4.58
CA CYS A 451 1.41 -16.18 3.68
C CYS A 451 1.18 -17.47 4.47
N ALA A 452 0.18 -18.24 4.11
CA ALA A 452 -0.05 -19.58 4.65
C ALA A 452 0.69 -20.62 3.80
N TYR A 453 1.45 -21.49 4.46
CA TYR A 453 2.16 -22.60 3.86
C TYR A 453 1.46 -23.91 4.19
N LEU A 454 1.36 -24.81 3.22
CA LEU A 454 0.85 -26.16 3.40
C LEU A 454 1.66 -27.15 2.56
N GLU A 455 2.07 -28.27 3.16
CA GLU A 455 2.75 -29.32 2.42
C GLU A 455 1.80 -30.05 1.45
N THR A 456 2.32 -30.43 0.29
CA THR A 456 1.53 -31.05 -0.79
C THR A 456 0.94 -32.42 -0.44
N TRP A 457 1.39 -33.09 0.62
CA TRP A 457 0.84 -34.36 1.11
C TRP A 457 -0.34 -34.18 2.08
N HIS A 458 -0.62 -32.94 2.52
CA HIS A 458 -1.74 -32.68 3.43
C HIS A 458 -3.10 -32.96 2.77
N LEU A 459 -4.02 -33.62 3.48
CA LEU A 459 -5.29 -34.05 2.92
C LEU A 459 -6.17 -32.90 2.43
N ASP A 460 -6.09 -31.72 3.05
CA ASP A 460 -6.86 -30.53 2.67
C ASP A 460 -6.21 -29.73 1.52
N ILE A 461 -5.13 -30.24 0.90
CA ILE A 461 -4.38 -29.49 -0.12
C ILE A 461 -5.28 -29.04 -1.30
N GLU A 462 -6.21 -29.86 -1.74
CA GLU A 462 -7.05 -29.53 -2.88
C GLU A 462 -7.99 -28.33 -2.59
N GLU A 463 -8.47 -28.20 -1.35
CA GLU A 463 -9.29 -27.04 -0.93
C GLU A 463 -8.41 -25.82 -0.64
N PHE A 464 -7.24 -26.01 -0.06
CA PHE A 464 -6.24 -24.97 0.14
C PHE A 464 -5.85 -24.27 -1.17
N LEU A 465 -5.68 -25.03 -2.25
CA LEU A 465 -5.39 -24.48 -3.57
C LEU A 465 -6.49 -23.52 -4.07
N GLU A 466 -7.74 -23.74 -3.67
CA GLU A 466 -8.89 -22.95 -4.12
C GLU A 466 -9.15 -21.68 -3.31
N LEU A 467 -8.38 -21.43 -2.25
CA LEU A 467 -8.60 -20.32 -1.32
C LEU A 467 -8.65 -18.93 -2.01
N ARG A 468 -7.90 -18.76 -3.10
CA ARG A 468 -7.81 -17.48 -3.83
C ARG A 468 -8.75 -17.36 -5.04
N LYS A 469 -9.58 -18.36 -5.31
CA LYS A 469 -10.54 -18.31 -6.42
C LYS A 469 -11.56 -17.21 -6.22
N ASN A 470 -11.93 -16.52 -7.31
CA ASN A 470 -12.98 -15.50 -7.33
C ASN A 470 -14.40 -16.10 -7.48
N THR A 471 -14.51 -17.43 -7.43
CA THR A 471 -15.78 -18.16 -7.59
C THR A 471 -15.97 -19.18 -6.47
N GLY A 472 -17.20 -19.58 -6.19
CA GLY A 472 -17.56 -20.55 -5.18
C GLY A 472 -18.08 -19.91 -3.88
N ASP A 473 -18.00 -20.64 -2.77
CA ASP A 473 -18.45 -20.16 -1.45
C ASP A 473 -17.38 -19.25 -0.82
N ASP A 474 -17.68 -17.97 -0.64
CA ASP A 474 -16.79 -16.97 -0.05
C ASP A 474 -16.32 -17.33 1.37
N ARG A 475 -17.12 -18.11 2.12
CA ARG A 475 -16.71 -18.60 3.45
C ARG A 475 -15.54 -19.58 3.41
N ARG A 476 -15.23 -20.09 2.22
CA ARG A 476 -14.08 -20.98 1.97
C ARG A 476 -12.99 -20.29 1.13
N ARG A 477 -12.94 -18.96 1.14
CA ARG A 477 -12.00 -18.13 0.38
C ARG A 477 -11.24 -17.20 1.32
N THR A 478 -9.98 -16.90 0.94
CA THR A 478 -9.09 -16.01 1.69
C THR A 478 -8.43 -15.05 0.69
N HIS A 479 -9.18 -14.05 0.24
CA HIS A 479 -8.76 -13.17 -0.85
C HIS A 479 -7.57 -12.26 -0.52
N ASP A 480 -7.33 -11.95 0.75
CA ASP A 480 -6.28 -11.02 1.18
C ASP A 480 -5.01 -11.73 1.69
N MET A 481 -5.08 -13.04 1.95
CA MET A 481 -3.95 -13.83 2.42
C MET A 481 -3.26 -14.54 1.25
N ASN A 482 -1.93 -14.51 1.22
CA ASN A 482 -1.14 -15.28 0.27
C ASN A 482 -1.11 -16.76 0.66
N THR A 483 -0.94 -17.63 -0.31
CA THR A 483 -0.81 -19.08 -0.11
C THR A 483 0.42 -19.61 -0.82
N ALA A 484 1.09 -20.59 -0.22
CA ALA A 484 2.26 -21.25 -0.79
C ALA A 484 2.22 -22.76 -0.51
N ASN A 485 2.63 -23.53 -1.48
CA ASN A 485 2.81 -24.96 -1.33
C ASN A 485 4.25 -25.27 -0.94
N TRP A 486 4.42 -26.13 0.07
CA TRP A 486 5.69 -26.68 0.49
C TRP A 486 5.82 -28.08 -0.08
N VAL A 487 6.68 -28.22 -1.13
CA VAL A 487 6.71 -29.39 -2.02
C VAL A 487 7.92 -30.25 -1.72
N PRO A 488 7.76 -31.53 -1.26
CA PRO A 488 8.88 -32.45 -1.12
C PRO A 488 9.34 -33.00 -2.49
N ASP A 489 10.61 -33.32 -2.62
CA ASP A 489 11.21 -33.85 -3.85
C ASP A 489 10.53 -35.14 -4.33
N LEU A 490 10.06 -35.98 -3.42
CA LEU A 490 9.32 -37.20 -3.75
C LEU A 490 8.07 -36.92 -4.61
N PHE A 491 7.36 -35.79 -4.34
CA PHE A 491 6.22 -35.40 -5.18
C PHE A 491 6.64 -35.15 -6.63
N MET A 492 7.74 -34.42 -6.82
CA MET A 492 8.27 -34.14 -8.16
C MET A 492 8.78 -35.41 -8.86
N LYS A 493 9.41 -36.33 -8.11
CA LYS A 493 9.84 -37.64 -8.62
C LYS A 493 8.65 -38.44 -9.13
N ARG A 494 7.58 -38.56 -8.34
CA ARG A 494 6.36 -39.29 -8.74
C ARG A 494 5.61 -38.60 -9.89
N LEU A 495 5.61 -37.29 -9.91
CA LEU A 495 5.05 -36.53 -11.03
C LEU A 495 5.73 -36.89 -12.36
N LEU A 496 7.05 -36.93 -12.38
CA LEU A 496 7.83 -37.27 -13.57
C LEU A 496 7.64 -38.75 -14.00
N GLN A 497 7.39 -39.64 -13.05
CA GLN A 497 7.14 -41.05 -13.29
C GLN A 497 5.66 -41.35 -13.61
N GLY A 498 4.75 -40.36 -13.48
CA GLY A 498 3.32 -40.54 -13.70
C GLY A 498 2.63 -41.37 -12.62
N GLU A 499 3.17 -41.37 -11.41
CA GLU A 499 2.68 -42.16 -10.28
C GLU A 499 1.58 -41.46 -9.49
N ASN A 500 1.00 -42.20 -8.54
CA ASN A 500 0.01 -41.66 -7.61
C ASN A 500 0.68 -40.95 -6.44
N TRP A 501 -0.07 -40.00 -5.86
CA TRP A 501 0.27 -39.28 -4.66
C TRP A 501 -0.81 -39.45 -3.60
N THR A 502 -0.44 -39.82 -2.40
CA THR A 502 -1.37 -40.04 -1.31
C THR A 502 -1.39 -38.87 -0.35
N LEU A 503 -2.57 -38.32 -0.12
CA LEU A 503 -2.82 -37.23 0.82
C LEU A 503 -3.17 -37.82 2.18
N PHE A 504 -2.56 -37.29 3.24
CA PHE A 504 -2.73 -37.78 4.61
C PHE A 504 -3.18 -36.64 5.54
N SER A 505 -3.83 -37.02 6.64
CA SER A 505 -4.02 -36.12 7.77
C SER A 505 -2.82 -36.20 8.71
N PRO A 506 -2.23 -35.07 9.13
CA PRO A 506 -0.99 -35.07 9.92
C PRO A 506 -1.13 -35.74 11.29
N ASP A 507 -2.32 -35.81 11.89
CA ASP A 507 -2.56 -36.52 13.14
C ASP A 507 -2.37 -38.04 13.02
N GLU A 508 -2.44 -38.64 11.81
CA GLU A 508 -2.16 -40.04 11.53
C GLU A 508 -0.74 -40.28 10.95
N THR A 509 -0.05 -39.19 10.54
CA THR A 509 1.32 -39.25 9.93
C THR A 509 2.23 -38.15 10.50
N PRO A 510 2.39 -38.03 11.83
CA PRO A 510 3.02 -36.91 12.47
C PRO A 510 4.49 -36.67 12.10
N ASP A 511 5.21 -37.75 11.73
CA ASP A 511 6.65 -37.63 11.43
C ASP A 511 6.95 -36.93 10.08
N LEU A 512 6.00 -36.96 9.12
CA LEU A 512 6.23 -36.41 7.77
C LEU A 512 6.56 -34.92 7.74
N HIS A 513 6.08 -34.20 8.71
CA HIS A 513 6.33 -32.77 8.82
C HIS A 513 7.82 -32.48 9.11
N ASP A 514 8.44 -33.23 10.01
CA ASP A 514 9.78 -32.97 10.56
C ASP A 514 10.93 -33.62 9.78
N ILE A 515 10.64 -34.40 8.75
CA ILE A 515 11.63 -35.12 7.95
C ILE A 515 11.64 -34.66 6.50
N PHE A 516 12.76 -34.89 5.80
CA PHE A 516 12.95 -34.50 4.40
C PHE A 516 13.90 -35.51 3.69
N GLY A 517 14.02 -35.41 2.37
CA GLY A 517 14.91 -36.23 1.56
C GLY A 517 14.52 -37.71 1.55
N LEU A 518 15.52 -38.58 1.64
CA LEU A 518 15.31 -40.03 1.60
C LEU A 518 14.52 -40.53 2.82
N GLU A 519 14.71 -39.96 3.98
CA GLU A 519 13.97 -40.32 5.18
C GLU A 519 12.47 -40.03 5.01
N PHE A 520 12.12 -38.89 4.42
CA PHE A 520 10.74 -38.58 4.05
C PHE A 520 10.19 -39.62 3.07
N GLU A 521 10.94 -39.98 2.03
CA GLU A 521 10.51 -40.98 1.04
C GLU A 521 10.20 -42.34 1.69
N GLU A 522 11.10 -42.85 2.52
CA GLU A 522 10.93 -44.13 3.21
C GLU A 522 9.71 -44.11 4.16
N LYS A 523 9.57 -43.04 4.92
CA LYS A 523 8.48 -42.91 5.88
C LYS A 523 7.13 -42.73 5.19
N TYR A 524 7.10 -41.94 4.15
CA TYR A 524 5.89 -41.71 3.34
C TYR A 524 5.39 -43.02 2.71
N GLN A 525 6.27 -43.83 2.12
CA GLN A 525 5.93 -45.15 1.58
C GLN A 525 5.46 -46.10 2.68
N THR A 526 6.04 -46.03 3.88
CA THR A 526 5.58 -46.81 5.04
C THR A 526 4.13 -46.44 5.41
N TYR A 527 3.78 -45.13 5.37
CA TYR A 527 2.40 -44.68 5.63
C TYR A 527 1.45 -45.10 4.51
N GLU A 528 1.86 -45.10 3.25
CA GLU A 528 1.07 -45.66 2.17
C GLU A 528 0.77 -47.15 2.36
N ALA A 529 1.76 -47.91 2.79
CA ALA A 529 1.57 -49.34 3.11
C ALA A 529 0.61 -49.54 4.30
N LYS A 530 0.66 -48.69 5.32
CA LYS A 530 -0.32 -48.69 6.43
C LYS A 530 -1.74 -48.35 5.97
N ALA A 531 -1.87 -47.35 5.08
CA ALA A 531 -3.15 -46.99 4.51
C ALA A 531 -3.75 -48.15 3.68
N ALA A 532 -2.94 -48.80 2.87
CA ALA A 532 -3.36 -49.98 2.11
C ALA A 532 -3.84 -51.15 2.98
N ARG A 533 -3.28 -51.32 4.20
CA ARG A 533 -3.75 -52.28 5.19
C ARG A 533 -4.92 -51.85 6.04
N GLY A 534 -5.41 -50.62 5.84
CA GLY A 534 -6.54 -50.05 6.60
C GLY A 534 -6.17 -49.56 8.01
N GLU A 535 -4.90 -49.41 8.33
CA GLU A 535 -4.41 -48.88 9.60
C GLU A 535 -4.57 -47.37 9.67
N ILE A 536 -4.44 -46.65 8.55
CA ILE A 536 -4.76 -45.22 8.37
C ILE A 536 -6.11 -45.15 7.69
N LYS A 537 -6.99 -44.30 8.21
CA LYS A 537 -8.39 -44.22 7.75
C LYS A 537 -8.69 -42.92 6.98
N ASN A 538 -8.00 -41.85 7.31
CA ASN A 538 -8.27 -40.54 6.73
C ASN A 538 -7.17 -40.17 5.71
N PHE A 539 -7.29 -40.73 4.51
CA PHE A 539 -6.38 -40.49 3.40
C PHE A 539 -7.09 -40.47 2.06
N LYS A 540 -6.43 -39.97 1.04
CA LYS A 540 -6.91 -39.95 -0.35
C LYS A 540 -5.74 -40.13 -1.29
N THR A 541 -5.86 -41.04 -2.25
CA THR A 541 -4.82 -41.26 -3.28
C THR A 541 -5.30 -40.69 -4.60
N ILE A 542 -4.50 -39.84 -5.24
CA ILE A 542 -4.78 -39.20 -6.52
C ILE A 542 -3.55 -39.29 -7.44
N PRO A 543 -3.70 -39.22 -8.78
CA PRO A 543 -2.54 -39.07 -9.66
C PRO A 543 -1.78 -37.77 -9.37
N ALA A 544 -0.46 -37.85 -9.19
CA ALA A 544 0.40 -36.68 -8.94
C ALA A 544 0.25 -35.63 -10.04
N THR A 545 0.08 -36.09 -11.30
CA THR A 545 -0.17 -35.21 -12.45
C THR A 545 -1.45 -34.39 -12.34
N ASN A 546 -2.51 -34.92 -11.70
CA ASN A 546 -3.76 -34.18 -11.51
C ASN A 546 -3.60 -33.06 -10.46
N LEU A 547 -2.93 -33.35 -9.36
CA LEU A 547 -2.63 -32.34 -8.35
C LEU A 547 -1.75 -31.22 -8.93
N TRP A 548 -0.69 -31.58 -9.65
CA TRP A 548 0.21 -30.63 -10.29
C TRP A 548 -0.51 -29.72 -11.29
N ARG A 549 -1.38 -30.30 -12.15
CA ARG A 549 -2.20 -29.51 -13.07
C ARG A 549 -3.12 -28.54 -12.33
N LYS A 550 -3.74 -28.98 -11.23
CA LYS A 550 -4.59 -28.11 -10.41
C LYS A 550 -3.77 -26.96 -9.80
N MET A 551 -2.57 -27.25 -9.27
CA MET A 551 -1.65 -26.22 -8.76
C MET A 551 -1.30 -25.19 -9.82
N LEU A 552 -0.87 -25.62 -11.01
CA LEU A 552 -0.50 -24.73 -12.11
C LEU A 552 -1.70 -23.92 -12.65
N SER A 553 -2.87 -24.55 -12.76
CA SER A 553 -4.08 -23.85 -13.22
C SER A 553 -4.48 -22.72 -12.27
N LEU A 554 -4.42 -22.97 -10.97
CA LEU A 554 -4.76 -21.97 -9.95
C LEU A 554 -3.67 -20.89 -9.82
N LEU A 555 -2.40 -21.28 -9.97
CA LEU A 555 -1.31 -20.32 -10.06
C LEU A 555 -1.49 -19.36 -11.25
N PHE A 556 -1.89 -19.88 -12.40
CA PHE A 556 -2.17 -19.08 -13.58
C PHE A 556 -3.40 -18.18 -13.39
N GLU A 557 -4.48 -18.71 -12.82
CA GLU A 557 -5.75 -17.99 -12.61
C GLU A 557 -5.63 -16.88 -11.54
N THR A 558 -4.92 -17.15 -10.44
CA THR A 558 -4.97 -16.33 -9.22
C THR A 558 -3.62 -15.74 -8.79
N GLY A 559 -2.50 -16.16 -9.42
CA GLY A 559 -1.15 -15.87 -8.95
C GLY A 559 -0.73 -16.68 -7.71
N HIS A 560 -1.56 -17.63 -7.26
CA HIS A 560 -1.34 -18.45 -6.08
C HIS A 560 -1.80 -19.92 -6.31
N PRO A 561 -1.26 -20.86 -5.56
CA PRO A 561 -0.23 -20.74 -4.53
C PRO A 561 1.16 -20.48 -5.13
N TRP A 562 2.07 -19.89 -4.36
CA TRP A 562 3.49 -19.92 -4.68
C TRP A 562 4.02 -21.36 -4.51
N ILE A 563 5.06 -21.71 -5.25
CA ILE A 563 5.64 -23.06 -5.21
C ILE A 563 7.03 -22.97 -4.60
N THR A 564 7.24 -23.67 -3.49
CA THR A 564 8.49 -23.73 -2.74
C THR A 564 8.87 -25.19 -2.50
N PHE A 565 10.16 -25.48 -2.40
CA PHE A 565 10.67 -26.86 -2.34
C PHE A 565 11.29 -27.16 -0.98
N LYS A 566 10.71 -28.14 -0.26
CA LYS A 566 11.11 -28.53 1.09
C LYS A 566 12.55 -29.03 1.16
N ASP A 567 12.89 -29.99 0.32
CA ASP A 567 14.16 -30.70 0.41
C ASP A 567 15.37 -29.82 0.09
N PRO A 568 15.39 -29.01 -0.99
CA PRO A 568 16.50 -28.09 -1.26
C PRO A 568 16.73 -27.06 -0.15
N CYS A 569 15.66 -26.56 0.47
CA CYS A 569 15.76 -25.63 1.60
C CYS A 569 16.45 -26.29 2.80
N ASN A 570 16.06 -27.52 3.13
CA ASN A 570 16.60 -28.28 4.25
C ASN A 570 18.01 -28.82 3.99
N LEU A 571 18.24 -29.39 2.80
CA LEU A 571 19.56 -29.98 2.43
C LEU A 571 20.69 -28.93 2.36
N ARG A 572 20.34 -27.67 2.06
CA ARG A 572 21.29 -26.55 1.99
C ARG A 572 21.33 -25.69 3.26
N SER A 573 20.51 -26.00 4.25
CA SER A 573 20.51 -25.27 5.52
C SER A 573 21.83 -25.48 6.26
N PRO A 574 22.51 -24.40 6.70
CA PRO A 574 23.67 -24.52 7.57
C PRO A 574 23.28 -24.89 9.01
N GLN A 575 21.99 -24.96 9.33
CA GLN A 575 21.44 -25.17 10.67
C GLN A 575 20.64 -26.49 10.80
N GLN A 576 20.92 -27.49 9.99
CA GLN A 576 20.26 -28.80 10.04
C GLN A 576 20.31 -29.47 11.43
N HIS A 577 21.32 -29.18 12.23
CA HIS A 577 21.50 -29.67 13.60
C HIS A 577 20.53 -29.06 14.62
N ILE A 578 19.83 -27.99 14.26
CA ILE A 578 18.87 -27.31 15.14
C ILE A 578 17.45 -27.79 14.88
N GLY A 579 17.06 -27.93 13.61
CA GLY A 579 15.70 -28.35 13.26
C GLY A 579 15.44 -28.31 11.76
N THR A 580 14.22 -28.68 11.41
CA THR A 580 13.72 -28.71 10.04
C THR A 580 13.09 -27.38 9.65
N ILE A 581 13.28 -26.97 8.40
CA ILE A 581 12.62 -25.81 7.83
C ILE A 581 11.28 -26.26 7.28
N HIS A 582 10.18 -25.70 7.82
CA HIS A 582 8.81 -26.11 7.52
C HIS A 582 8.08 -25.16 6.56
N SER A 583 8.58 -23.95 6.41
CA SER A 583 7.96 -22.91 5.59
C SER A 583 8.97 -21.83 5.21
N SER A 584 8.49 -20.78 4.59
CA SER A 584 9.23 -19.54 4.38
C SER A 584 8.42 -18.33 4.93
N ASN A 585 8.97 -17.14 4.78
CA ASN A 585 8.30 -15.89 5.15
C ASN A 585 7.22 -15.47 4.13
N LEU A 586 6.72 -14.24 4.26
CA LEU A 586 5.73 -13.67 3.35
C LEU A 586 6.17 -13.68 1.88
N CYS A 587 7.45 -13.43 1.59
CA CYS A 587 7.99 -13.25 0.24
C CYS A 587 8.77 -14.47 -0.29
N THR A 588 8.82 -15.56 0.47
CA THR A 588 9.44 -16.87 0.12
C THR A 588 10.97 -16.90 0.03
N GLU A 589 11.68 -15.87 0.52
CA GLU A 589 13.15 -15.81 0.47
C GLU A 589 13.85 -16.29 1.75
N ILE A 590 13.13 -16.42 2.87
CA ILE A 590 13.73 -16.79 4.16
C ILE A 590 13.48 -18.27 4.43
N THR A 591 14.56 -19.01 4.67
CA THR A 591 14.54 -20.44 5.00
C THR A 591 15.22 -20.67 6.34
N LEU A 592 14.43 -20.53 7.41
CA LEU A 592 14.83 -20.76 8.80
C LEU A 592 13.91 -21.79 9.44
N ASN A 593 14.46 -22.60 10.35
CA ASN A 593 13.67 -23.55 11.11
C ASN A 593 12.72 -22.86 12.07
N THR A 594 11.58 -23.45 12.29
CA THR A 594 10.57 -23.06 13.25
C THR A 594 10.08 -24.27 14.03
N SER A 595 9.56 -24.03 15.22
CA SER A 595 8.85 -25.05 16.01
C SER A 595 7.61 -24.43 16.66
N ILE A 596 6.89 -25.22 17.44
CA ILE A 596 5.75 -24.74 18.20
C ILE A 596 6.15 -23.59 19.16
N ASP A 597 7.38 -23.65 19.69
CA ASP A 597 7.90 -22.74 20.70
C ASP A 597 8.90 -21.71 20.14
N GLU A 598 9.24 -21.80 18.84
CA GLU A 598 10.25 -20.97 18.20
C GLU A 598 9.72 -20.23 16.97
N ILE A 599 9.72 -18.92 17.03
CA ILE A 599 9.42 -18.04 15.90
C ILE A 599 10.74 -17.63 15.25
N ALA A 600 10.91 -17.90 13.96
CA ALA A 600 12.07 -17.42 13.23
C ALA A 600 11.87 -15.95 12.82
N VAL A 601 12.95 -15.17 12.90
CA VAL A 601 12.93 -13.73 12.69
C VAL A 601 14.06 -13.33 11.75
N CYS A 602 13.80 -12.39 10.84
CA CYS A 602 14.85 -11.83 9.99
C CYS A 602 14.84 -10.30 9.95
N ASN A 603 16.03 -9.72 9.81
CA ASN A 603 16.23 -8.33 9.43
C ASN A 603 16.77 -8.29 8.00
N LEU A 604 16.15 -7.48 7.16
CA LEU A 604 16.53 -7.34 5.76
C LEU A 604 17.25 -6.04 5.48
N GLY A 605 18.17 -6.09 4.52
CA GLY A 605 18.84 -4.94 3.97
C GLY A 605 19.26 -5.20 2.53
N SER A 606 19.45 -4.14 1.77
CA SER A 606 19.82 -4.20 0.36
C SER A 606 21.09 -3.42 0.11
N ILE A 607 22.05 -4.03 -0.56
CA ILE A 607 23.25 -3.36 -1.07
C ILE A 607 22.91 -2.79 -2.45
N ASN A 608 23.20 -1.52 -2.69
CA ASN A 608 23.00 -0.88 -3.96
C ASN A 608 24.15 -1.21 -4.92
N LEU A 609 24.04 -2.30 -5.66
CA LEU A 609 25.11 -2.78 -6.51
C LEU A 609 25.67 -1.73 -7.49
N PRO A 610 24.86 -0.87 -8.15
CA PRO A 610 25.39 0.18 -9.02
C PRO A 610 26.34 1.15 -8.34
N GLN A 611 26.22 1.37 -7.03
CA GLN A 611 27.13 2.24 -6.28
C GLN A 611 28.48 1.57 -5.96
N HIS A 612 28.57 0.25 -6.13
CA HIS A 612 29.78 -0.53 -5.83
C HIS A 612 30.49 -1.05 -7.10
N LEU A 613 29.99 -0.70 -8.29
CA LEU A 613 30.57 -1.01 -9.59
C LEU A 613 31.25 0.21 -10.20
#